data_5f7ab556e3904b594138b118cbead5a1
#
_entry.id   5f7ab556e3904b594138b118cbead5a1
#
_cell.length_a   1.000
_cell.length_b   1.000
_cell.length_c   1.000
_cell.angle_alpha   90.00
_cell.angle_beta   90.00
_cell.angle_gamma   90.00
#
_symmetry.space_group_name_H-M   'P 1'
#
loop_
_entity.id
_entity.type
_entity.pdbx_description
1 polymer ?
#
loop_
_entity_poly.entity_id
_entity_poly.type
_entity_poly.pdbx_seq_one_letter_code
_entity_poly.pdbx_strand_id
1 'polypeptide(L)'
;GTNETFSSHSEKDYTLSILTAGDGTGAQGDLVSLSGKIAGAGTSSITVTDDTIFGASAKVKLVATILKTSVIQKNKTTKLMKQLKVTSGTTDAYGTRPTDNTISLGRADVFNLVAVFDSEGASTDAIAPEFTVTNQSGTFTRGEKITGATSGATARIINIASPISYILSTSISFVAGETITGESSGASGTIGTLTDGSINITNSYLFDSGQRDNFYDIARLVRKPHSPAPTGRLLVIYDYFEHGAGDMFTVDSYVDIANQMDYEDIPTYSATKVDPETASPAGQFQLRDTYDFRSKVEDIAGTSSILTTIDEITGNSFDFFSRQYDGTGASISDFCKPGSTIQSDLEYYLGKRAAIV
;
A
#
# COMPACT_ATOMS: atom_id res chain seq x y z
N GLY A 1 20.41 13.05 0.47
CA GLY A 1 19.17 13.85 0.41
C GLY A 1 19.38 15.27 0.93
N THR A 2 18.37 16.08 0.90
CA THR A 2 18.44 17.44 1.46
C THR A 2 18.57 17.37 2.98
N ASN A 3 19.51 18.14 3.53
CA ASN A 3 19.82 18.16 4.97
C ASN A 3 20.29 16.82 5.55
N GLU A 4 20.84 15.97 4.71
CA GLU A 4 21.39 14.67 5.10
C GLU A 4 22.90 14.67 4.94
N THR A 5 23.59 14.17 5.96
CA THR A 5 25.05 13.98 5.94
C THR A 5 25.36 12.59 6.48
N PHE A 6 26.39 11.99 5.94
CA PHE A 6 26.93 10.78 6.55
C PHE A 6 27.47 11.10 7.94
N SER A 7 27.27 10.22 8.91
CA SER A 7 27.88 10.39 10.25
C SER A 7 29.40 10.38 10.15
N SER A 8 30.07 10.89 11.17
CA SER A 8 31.49 10.69 11.30
C SER A 8 31.85 9.20 11.30
N HIS A 9 32.93 8.80 10.65
CA HIS A 9 33.26 7.39 10.53
C HIS A 9 33.48 6.73 11.88
N SER A 10 32.72 5.66 12.09
CA SER A 10 32.88 4.69 13.16
C SER A 10 32.55 3.32 12.59
N GLU A 11 33.27 2.29 12.93
CA GLU A 11 33.01 0.94 12.44
C GLU A 11 31.63 0.40 12.86
N LYS A 12 31.00 1.03 13.85
CA LYS A 12 29.63 0.72 14.27
C LYS A 12 28.56 1.30 13.34
N ASP A 13 28.91 2.36 12.62
CA ASP A 13 28.00 3.16 11.83
C ASP A 13 28.04 2.82 10.34
N TYR A 14 29.04 2.03 9.94
CA TYR A 14 29.27 1.68 8.54
C TYR A 14 29.57 0.20 8.37
N THR A 15 28.89 -0.44 7.44
CA THR A 15 29.19 -1.82 7.04
C THR A 15 29.18 -1.88 5.52
N LEU A 16 30.26 -2.37 4.94
CA LEU A 16 30.39 -2.62 3.51
C LEU A 16 30.52 -4.12 3.28
N SER A 17 29.69 -4.67 2.42
CA SER A 17 29.79 -6.05 1.97
C SER A 17 29.90 -6.14 0.45
N ILE A 18 30.62 -7.14 -0.04
CA ILE A 18 30.82 -7.38 -1.46
C ILE A 18 29.66 -8.20 -2.00
N LEU A 19 28.98 -7.69 -3.03
CA LEU A 19 28.01 -8.46 -3.83
C LEU A 19 28.71 -9.11 -5.03
N THR A 20 29.63 -8.37 -5.66
CA THR A 20 30.51 -8.86 -6.74
C THR A 20 31.79 -8.04 -6.71
N ALA A 21 32.93 -8.68 -6.64
CA ALA A 21 34.21 -7.96 -6.55
C ALA A 21 34.69 -7.35 -7.88
N GLY A 22 34.00 -7.65 -9.00
CA GLY A 22 34.53 -7.29 -10.31
C GLY A 22 35.83 -8.03 -10.57
N ASP A 23 36.89 -7.30 -10.91
CA ASP A 23 38.26 -7.80 -11.04
C ASP A 23 39.10 -7.68 -9.75
N GLY A 24 38.49 -7.35 -8.62
CA GLY A 24 39.12 -7.36 -7.30
C GLY A 24 39.24 -8.74 -6.69
N THR A 25 39.97 -8.85 -5.56
CA THR A 25 40.26 -10.13 -4.89
C THR A 25 39.24 -10.57 -3.84
N GLY A 26 38.24 -9.75 -3.53
CA GLY A 26 37.21 -10.06 -2.53
C GLY A 26 36.25 -11.14 -2.99
N ALA A 27 35.65 -11.87 -2.05
CA ALA A 27 34.62 -12.83 -2.31
C ALA A 27 33.22 -12.24 -2.03
N GLN A 28 32.22 -12.80 -2.69
CA GLN A 28 30.82 -12.45 -2.42
C GLN A 28 30.47 -12.70 -0.95
N GLY A 29 29.92 -11.71 -0.28
CA GLY A 29 29.55 -11.77 1.13
C GLY A 29 30.63 -11.28 2.10
N ASP A 30 31.85 -11.05 1.63
CA ASP A 30 32.91 -10.51 2.48
C ASP A 30 32.52 -9.14 3.04
N LEU A 31 32.84 -8.93 4.30
CA LEU A 31 32.76 -7.63 4.96
C LEU A 31 34.09 -6.92 4.82
N VAL A 32 34.07 -5.68 4.35
CA VAL A 32 35.26 -4.87 4.15
C VAL A 32 35.40 -3.90 5.30
N SER A 33 36.54 -3.94 5.99
CA SER A 33 36.90 -2.92 6.98
C SER A 33 37.12 -1.58 6.28
N LEU A 34 36.44 -0.55 6.74
CA LEU A 34 36.48 0.80 6.19
C LEU A 34 37.51 1.70 6.89
N SER A 35 38.23 1.17 7.88
CA SER A 35 39.26 1.92 8.61
C SER A 35 40.34 2.42 7.66
N GLY A 36 40.51 3.74 7.61
CA GLY A 36 41.47 4.38 6.70
C GLY A 36 41.13 4.38 5.22
N LYS A 37 39.94 3.81 4.84
CA LYS A 37 39.54 3.68 3.45
C LYS A 37 38.32 4.56 3.07
N ILE A 38 37.80 5.29 4.05
CA ILE A 38 36.60 6.12 3.87
C ILE A 38 37.01 7.61 3.97
N ALA A 39 36.50 8.39 3.02
CA ALA A 39 36.61 9.84 3.00
C ALA A 39 35.24 10.49 2.82
N GLY A 40 35.08 11.73 3.29
CA GLY A 40 33.84 12.48 3.16
C GLY A 40 32.83 12.22 4.27
N ALA A 41 33.15 11.43 5.30
CA ALA A 41 32.32 11.30 6.49
C ALA A 41 32.01 12.68 7.10
N GLY A 42 30.74 12.94 7.47
CA GLY A 42 30.31 14.27 7.91
C GLY A 42 29.81 15.17 6.77
N THR A 43 29.86 14.72 5.52
CA THR A 43 29.33 15.44 4.36
C THR A 43 28.18 14.69 3.67
N SER A 44 27.61 15.26 2.62
CA SER A 44 26.53 14.65 1.85
C SER A 44 27.00 13.53 0.91
N SER A 45 28.29 13.30 0.80
CA SER A 45 28.87 12.24 -0.01
C SER A 45 30.01 11.55 0.71
N ILE A 46 30.22 10.28 0.41
CA ILE A 46 31.31 9.48 0.96
C ILE A 46 32.02 8.76 -0.18
N THR A 47 33.31 8.62 -0.06
CA THR A 47 34.15 7.86 -0.99
C THR A 47 34.82 6.73 -0.22
N VAL A 48 34.69 5.53 -0.73
CA VAL A 48 35.42 4.35 -0.22
C VAL A 48 36.41 3.94 -1.28
N THR A 49 37.65 3.80 -0.90
CA THR A 49 38.75 3.42 -1.79
C THR A 49 39.45 2.17 -1.28
N ASP A 50 39.45 1.14 -2.08
CA ASP A 50 40.20 -0.09 -1.87
C ASP A 50 40.46 -0.79 -3.21
N ASP A 51 41.58 -0.47 -3.83
CA ASP A 51 41.91 -0.95 -5.19
C ASP A 51 42.29 -2.45 -5.21
N THR A 52 42.33 -3.11 -4.07
CA THR A 52 42.67 -4.51 -3.98
C THR A 52 41.48 -5.42 -3.82
N ILE A 53 40.56 -5.06 -2.96
CA ILE A 53 39.42 -5.92 -2.57
C ILE A 53 38.30 -5.85 -3.60
N PHE A 54 38.03 -4.67 -4.14
CA PHE A 54 37.03 -4.49 -5.20
C PHE A 54 37.61 -3.66 -6.35
N GLY A 55 37.47 -4.17 -7.55
CA GLY A 55 38.00 -3.56 -8.77
C GLY A 55 36.91 -2.90 -9.61
N ALA A 56 37.23 -2.68 -10.89
CA ALA A 56 36.28 -2.13 -11.85
C ALA A 56 35.01 -3.01 -11.93
N SER A 57 33.87 -2.38 -12.05
CA SER A 57 32.56 -3.05 -12.10
C SER A 57 32.17 -3.83 -10.83
N ALA A 58 32.81 -3.58 -9.70
CA ALA A 58 32.40 -4.15 -8.44
C ALA A 58 31.01 -3.69 -8.04
N LYS A 59 30.24 -4.59 -7.42
CA LYS A 59 28.97 -4.27 -6.76
C LYS A 59 29.14 -4.51 -5.27
N VAL A 60 28.80 -3.50 -4.50
CA VAL A 60 28.92 -3.55 -3.04
C VAL A 60 27.62 -3.10 -2.40
N LYS A 61 27.36 -3.56 -1.18
CA LYS A 61 26.28 -3.07 -0.33
C LYS A 61 26.87 -2.29 0.83
N LEU A 62 26.58 -1.01 0.88
CA LEU A 62 26.93 -0.15 1.99
C LEU A 62 25.72 0.07 2.88
N VAL A 63 25.86 -0.21 4.17
CA VAL A 63 24.94 0.23 5.22
C VAL A 63 25.67 1.32 6.01
N ALA A 64 25.08 2.50 6.08
CA ALA A 64 25.71 3.66 6.70
C ALA A 64 24.71 4.42 7.58
N THR A 65 25.20 5.01 8.65
CA THR A 65 24.44 5.94 9.47
C THR A 65 24.43 7.32 8.84
N ILE A 66 23.25 7.86 8.66
CA ILE A 66 23.01 9.21 8.14
C ILE A 66 22.47 10.08 9.27
N LEU A 67 22.97 11.31 9.34
CA LEU A 67 22.42 12.36 10.19
C LEU A 67 21.54 13.24 9.33
N LYS A 68 20.29 13.41 9.72
CA LYS A 68 19.34 14.30 9.07
C LYS A 68 18.94 15.40 10.00
N THR A 69 19.06 16.64 9.52
CA THR A 69 18.59 17.84 10.21
C THR A 69 17.31 18.33 9.55
N SER A 70 16.53 19.12 10.27
CA SER A 70 15.27 19.68 9.75
C SER A 70 14.28 18.59 9.28
N VAL A 71 14.04 17.62 10.14
CA VAL A 71 13.10 16.53 9.88
C VAL A 71 11.70 17.10 9.74
N ILE A 72 10.99 16.71 8.69
CA ILE A 72 9.66 17.22 8.34
C ILE A 72 8.65 16.08 8.44
N GLN A 73 7.50 16.38 9.03
CA GLN A 73 6.36 15.47 9.06
C GLN A 73 5.80 15.24 7.64
N LYS A 74 5.46 13.99 7.35
CA LYS A 74 4.68 13.61 6.16
C LYS A 74 3.19 13.66 6.47
N ASN A 75 2.38 14.00 5.48
CA ASN A 75 0.93 13.85 5.57
C ASN A 75 0.48 12.53 4.94
N LYS A 76 -0.55 11.94 5.52
CA LYS A 76 -1.30 10.81 4.98
C LYS A 76 -2.68 11.30 4.56
N THR A 77 -2.93 11.35 3.26
CA THR A 77 -4.23 11.72 2.71
C THR A 77 -5.07 10.47 2.50
N THR A 78 -6.25 10.43 3.08
CA THR A 78 -7.17 9.30 2.95
C THR A 78 -7.79 9.27 1.55
N LYS A 79 -7.76 8.12 0.92
CA LYS A 79 -8.40 7.84 -0.37
C LYS A 79 -9.39 6.71 -0.18
N LEU A 80 -10.67 7.08 -0.13
CA LEU A 80 -11.76 6.15 0.14
C LEU A 80 -12.33 5.51 -1.14
N MET A 81 -12.81 4.29 -1.01
CA MET A 81 -13.57 3.58 -2.04
C MET A 81 -12.83 3.47 -3.38
N LYS A 82 -11.53 3.21 -3.32
CA LYS A 82 -10.77 2.91 -4.53
C LYS A 82 -11.28 1.60 -5.12
N GLN A 83 -11.47 1.60 -6.43
CA GLN A 83 -11.95 0.45 -7.17
C GLN A 83 -10.81 -0.14 -8.01
N LEU A 84 -10.64 -1.44 -7.94
CA LEU A 84 -9.67 -2.19 -8.72
C LEU A 84 -10.35 -3.35 -9.42
N LYS A 85 -10.31 -3.38 -10.75
CA LYS A 85 -10.74 -4.53 -11.55
C LYS A 85 -9.60 -5.52 -11.69
N VAL A 86 -9.89 -6.79 -11.47
CA VAL A 86 -8.96 -7.90 -11.68
C VAL A 86 -9.53 -8.75 -12.81
N THR A 87 -9.01 -8.56 -14.01
CA THR A 87 -9.57 -9.13 -15.25
C THR A 87 -8.58 -9.99 -16.02
N SER A 88 -7.34 -10.09 -15.51
CA SER A 88 -6.24 -10.80 -16.17
C SER A 88 -6.54 -12.28 -16.41
N GLY A 89 -6.12 -12.77 -17.56
CA GLY A 89 -6.33 -14.15 -17.98
C GLY A 89 -5.37 -15.14 -17.33
N THR A 90 -5.59 -16.41 -17.59
CA THR A 90 -4.81 -17.52 -16.97
C THR A 90 -3.34 -17.57 -17.38
N THR A 91 -2.98 -16.88 -18.47
CA THR A 91 -1.60 -16.81 -18.98
C THR A 91 -0.80 -15.65 -18.41
N ASP A 92 -1.47 -14.75 -17.70
CA ASP A 92 -0.83 -13.57 -17.11
C ASP A 92 -0.07 -13.92 -15.83
N ALA A 93 0.69 -12.96 -15.32
CA ALA A 93 1.52 -13.17 -14.15
C ALA A 93 0.72 -13.58 -12.91
N TYR A 94 1.31 -14.42 -12.08
CA TYR A 94 0.71 -14.81 -10.80
C TYR A 94 0.57 -13.58 -9.88
N GLY A 95 -0.57 -13.49 -9.20
CA GLY A 95 -0.92 -12.35 -8.33
C GLY A 95 -1.75 -11.28 -9.03
N THR A 96 -2.03 -11.45 -10.34
CA THR A 96 -2.82 -10.51 -11.13
C THR A 96 -4.13 -11.12 -11.64
N ARG A 97 -4.34 -12.42 -11.42
CA ARG A 97 -5.47 -13.17 -11.96
C ARG A 97 -6.53 -13.40 -10.87
N PRO A 98 -7.83 -13.36 -11.21
CA PRO A 98 -8.92 -13.63 -10.25
C PRO A 98 -8.77 -14.97 -9.52
N THR A 99 -8.28 -15.99 -10.21
CA THR A 99 -8.16 -17.36 -9.69
C THR A 99 -6.94 -17.59 -8.78
N ASP A 100 -6.03 -16.63 -8.69
CA ASP A 100 -4.84 -16.77 -7.86
C ASP A 100 -5.17 -16.86 -6.38
N ASN A 101 -4.34 -17.56 -5.62
CA ASN A 101 -4.50 -17.61 -4.16
C ASN A 101 -4.13 -16.29 -3.50
N THR A 102 -3.26 -15.52 -4.14
CA THR A 102 -2.86 -14.19 -3.66
C THR A 102 -2.98 -13.21 -4.81
N ILE A 103 -3.69 -12.11 -4.58
CA ILE A 103 -3.95 -11.06 -5.56
C ILE A 103 -3.37 -9.77 -5.03
N SER A 104 -2.57 -9.09 -5.83
CA SER A 104 -2.01 -7.78 -5.49
C SER A 104 -3.07 -6.68 -5.62
N LEU A 105 -3.07 -5.72 -4.68
CA LEU A 105 -3.90 -4.52 -4.79
C LEU A 105 -3.18 -3.35 -5.49
N GLY A 106 -1.90 -3.52 -5.81
CA GLY A 106 -1.12 -2.52 -6.53
C GLY A 106 -0.78 -1.25 -5.75
N ARG A 107 -1.20 -1.17 -4.51
CA ARG A 107 -1.01 0.00 -3.64
C ARG A 107 -0.40 -0.41 -2.32
N ALA A 108 0.53 0.42 -1.84
CA ALA A 108 1.02 0.33 -0.48
C ALA A 108 0.11 1.12 0.46
N ASP A 109 0.18 0.79 1.74
CA ASP A 109 -0.57 1.45 2.82
C ASP A 109 -2.10 1.44 2.62
N VAL A 110 -2.62 0.31 2.18
CA VAL A 110 -4.05 0.04 2.19
C VAL A 110 -4.47 -0.32 3.62
N PHE A 111 -5.40 0.41 4.19
CA PHE A 111 -5.78 0.20 5.59
C PHE A 111 -7.11 -0.53 5.77
N ASN A 112 -7.97 -0.56 4.75
CA ASN A 112 -9.28 -1.18 4.85
C ASN A 112 -9.67 -1.87 3.54
N LEU A 113 -10.07 -3.15 3.62
CA LEU A 113 -10.74 -3.86 2.54
C LEU A 113 -12.24 -3.70 2.71
N VAL A 114 -12.88 -3.04 1.77
CA VAL A 114 -14.33 -2.76 1.83
C VAL A 114 -15.14 -3.91 1.26
N ALA A 115 -14.84 -4.33 0.03
CA ALA A 115 -15.57 -5.42 -0.63
C ALA A 115 -14.77 -6.06 -1.77
N VAL A 116 -15.12 -7.32 -2.05
CA VAL A 116 -14.68 -8.08 -3.23
C VAL A 116 -15.91 -8.67 -3.88
N PHE A 117 -16.19 -8.30 -5.12
CA PHE A 117 -17.29 -8.81 -5.92
C PHE A 117 -16.78 -9.71 -7.04
N ASP A 118 -17.47 -10.83 -7.27
CA ASP A 118 -17.20 -11.78 -8.37
C ASP A 118 -18.35 -11.70 -9.39
N SER A 119 -18.04 -11.48 -10.65
CA SER A 119 -19.03 -11.44 -11.73
C SER A 119 -19.59 -12.81 -12.10
N GLU A 120 -18.98 -13.90 -11.63
CA GLU A 120 -19.29 -15.29 -12.01
C GLU A 120 -19.13 -15.57 -13.52
N GLY A 121 -18.65 -14.61 -14.29
CA GLY A 121 -18.47 -14.71 -15.74
C GLY A 121 -17.13 -14.15 -16.20
N ALA A 122 -16.38 -14.94 -16.96
CA ALA A 122 -15.04 -14.57 -17.40
C ALA A 122 -15.00 -13.34 -18.35
N SER A 123 -16.10 -13.03 -19.00
CA SER A 123 -16.18 -11.93 -19.96
C SER A 123 -16.99 -10.72 -19.47
N THR A 124 -17.56 -10.81 -18.28
CA THR A 124 -18.39 -9.75 -17.70
C THR A 124 -17.67 -9.15 -16.49
N ASP A 125 -17.60 -7.83 -16.41
CA ASP A 125 -17.02 -7.16 -15.26
C ASP A 125 -17.94 -7.28 -14.04
N ALA A 126 -17.33 -7.46 -12.87
CA ALA A 126 -18.05 -7.41 -11.61
C ALA A 126 -18.48 -5.96 -11.31
N ILE A 127 -19.67 -5.80 -10.76
CA ILE A 127 -20.24 -4.51 -10.35
C ILE A 127 -20.64 -4.54 -8.88
N ALA A 128 -20.54 -3.41 -8.21
CA ALA A 128 -21.18 -3.21 -6.91
C ALA A 128 -22.69 -2.97 -7.10
N PRO A 129 -23.52 -3.13 -6.05
CA PRO A 129 -24.90 -2.68 -6.09
C PRO A 129 -25.00 -1.20 -6.44
N GLU A 130 -25.99 -0.81 -7.22
CA GLU A 130 -26.15 0.57 -7.67
C GLU A 130 -27.61 1.00 -7.75
N PHE A 131 -27.83 2.31 -7.71
CA PHE A 131 -29.15 2.89 -7.94
C PHE A 131 -29.05 4.19 -8.73
N THR A 132 -30.11 4.49 -9.46
CA THR A 132 -30.29 5.81 -10.05
C THR A 132 -30.92 6.75 -9.04
N VAL A 133 -30.60 8.04 -9.13
CA VAL A 133 -31.17 9.08 -8.25
C VAL A 133 -31.89 10.12 -9.08
N THR A 134 -33.09 10.47 -8.64
CA THR A 134 -33.89 11.58 -9.18
C THR A 134 -34.10 12.62 -8.10
N ASN A 135 -34.50 13.83 -8.49
CA ASN A 135 -34.78 14.95 -7.57
C ASN A 135 -33.62 15.20 -6.58
N GLN A 136 -32.39 15.06 -7.05
CA GLN A 136 -31.20 15.25 -6.22
C GLN A 136 -31.05 16.71 -5.81
N SER A 137 -30.84 16.93 -4.51
CA SER A 137 -30.46 18.20 -3.91
C SER A 137 -29.09 18.04 -3.25
N GLY A 138 -28.16 18.93 -3.57
CA GLY A 138 -26.77 18.80 -3.13
C GLY A 138 -25.98 17.76 -3.92
N THR A 139 -24.73 17.55 -3.52
CA THR A 139 -23.82 16.56 -4.14
C THR A 139 -23.36 15.60 -3.08
N PHE A 140 -23.60 14.33 -3.29
CA PHE A 140 -23.08 13.28 -2.43
C PHE A 140 -21.55 13.22 -2.50
N THR A 141 -20.93 12.72 -1.44
CA THR A 141 -19.48 12.50 -1.40
C THR A 141 -19.14 11.01 -1.37
N ARG A 142 -17.99 10.68 -1.95
CA ARG A 142 -17.49 9.30 -1.95
C ARG A 142 -17.13 8.89 -0.51
N GLY A 143 -17.50 7.66 -0.15
CA GLY A 143 -17.24 7.13 1.18
C GLY A 143 -18.21 7.57 2.26
N GLU A 144 -19.08 8.57 2.01
CA GLU A 144 -20.05 8.98 3.01
C GLU A 144 -21.13 7.91 3.24
N LYS A 145 -21.65 7.93 4.44
CA LYS A 145 -22.79 7.11 4.81
C LYS A 145 -24.09 7.77 4.34
N ILE A 146 -24.95 6.96 3.73
CA ILE A 146 -26.29 7.35 3.33
C ILE A 146 -27.32 6.52 4.09
N THR A 147 -28.48 7.11 4.33
CA THR A 147 -29.60 6.46 5.05
C THR A 147 -30.87 6.59 4.24
N GLY A 148 -31.58 5.48 4.07
CA GLY A 148 -32.92 5.44 3.46
C GLY A 148 -34.02 5.82 4.45
N ALA A 149 -34.85 6.75 4.05
CA ALA A 149 -35.90 7.30 4.95
C ALA A 149 -37.01 6.30 5.27
N THR A 150 -37.30 5.35 4.39
CA THR A 150 -38.39 4.38 4.56
C THR A 150 -37.87 3.04 5.07
N SER A 151 -36.81 2.53 4.46
CA SER A 151 -36.23 1.22 4.82
C SER A 151 -35.41 1.27 6.10
N GLY A 152 -34.83 2.43 6.43
CA GLY A 152 -33.79 2.53 7.44
C GLY A 152 -32.46 1.89 7.00
N ALA A 153 -32.34 1.48 5.74
CA ALA A 153 -31.10 0.93 5.20
C ALA A 153 -29.99 1.97 5.28
N THR A 154 -28.79 1.51 5.60
CA THR A 154 -27.59 2.35 5.57
C THR A 154 -26.55 1.74 4.65
N ALA A 155 -25.84 2.58 3.93
CA ALA A 155 -24.77 2.19 3.02
C ALA A 155 -23.67 3.25 2.97
N ARG A 156 -22.49 2.88 2.44
CA ARG A 156 -21.46 3.83 2.08
C ARG A 156 -21.39 3.95 0.56
N ILE A 157 -21.24 5.17 0.07
CA ILE A 157 -21.14 5.45 -1.37
C ILE A 157 -19.76 5.05 -1.89
N ILE A 158 -19.75 4.23 -2.92
CA ILE A 158 -18.52 3.84 -3.63
C ILE A 158 -18.21 4.85 -4.73
N ASN A 159 -19.19 5.13 -5.59
CA ASN A 159 -19.04 6.06 -6.70
C ASN A 159 -20.27 6.94 -6.81
N ILE A 160 -20.04 8.23 -7.07
CA ILE A 160 -21.09 9.26 -7.16
C ILE A 160 -21.60 9.49 -8.59
N ALA A 161 -20.96 8.88 -9.61
CA ALA A 161 -21.48 8.94 -10.98
C ALA A 161 -22.81 8.17 -11.06
N SER A 162 -23.74 8.66 -11.88
CA SER A 162 -25.02 7.97 -12.08
C SER A 162 -24.86 6.78 -13.04
N PRO A 163 -25.29 5.56 -12.65
CA PRO A 163 -25.87 5.19 -11.36
C PRO A 163 -24.86 5.28 -10.21
N ILE A 164 -25.35 5.63 -9.00
CA ILE A 164 -24.53 5.68 -7.80
C ILE A 164 -24.31 4.25 -7.31
N SER A 165 -23.06 3.83 -7.16
CA SER A 165 -22.72 2.55 -6.58
C SER A 165 -22.46 2.64 -5.08
N TYR A 166 -22.82 1.60 -4.34
CA TYR A 166 -22.79 1.60 -2.88
C TYR A 166 -22.44 0.24 -2.29
N ILE A 167 -22.12 0.22 -1.02
CA ILE A 167 -21.99 -0.99 -0.20
C ILE A 167 -22.88 -0.86 1.03
N LEU A 168 -23.77 -1.84 1.25
CA LEU A 168 -24.63 -1.86 2.43
C LEU A 168 -23.81 -2.01 3.71
N SER A 169 -24.14 -1.21 4.71
CA SER A 169 -23.60 -1.31 6.06
C SER A 169 -24.45 -2.19 6.97
N THR A 170 -25.65 -2.52 6.53
CA THR A 170 -26.62 -3.37 7.25
C THR A 170 -27.17 -4.45 6.31
N SER A 171 -27.87 -5.43 6.85
CA SER A 171 -28.59 -6.45 6.06
C SER A 171 -29.89 -5.94 5.45
N ILE A 172 -30.26 -4.69 5.69
CA ILE A 172 -31.49 -4.07 5.17
C ILE A 172 -31.16 -3.43 3.81
N SER A 173 -31.96 -3.72 2.82
CA SER A 173 -31.82 -3.15 1.46
C SER A 173 -32.67 -1.89 1.29
N PHE A 174 -32.21 -1.01 0.41
CA PHE A 174 -33.00 0.15 -0.02
C PHE A 174 -34.26 -0.26 -0.79
N VAL A 175 -35.22 0.65 -0.81
CA VAL A 175 -36.47 0.49 -1.55
C VAL A 175 -36.59 1.55 -2.65
N ALA A 176 -36.98 1.18 -3.84
CA ALA A 176 -37.21 2.14 -4.92
C ALA A 176 -38.29 3.16 -4.51
N GLY A 177 -38.09 4.41 -4.85
CA GLY A 177 -38.96 5.52 -4.51
C GLY A 177 -38.69 6.15 -3.14
N GLU A 178 -37.82 5.59 -2.29
CA GLU A 178 -37.48 6.22 -1.03
C GLU A 178 -36.47 7.36 -1.20
N THR A 179 -36.48 8.27 -0.26
CA THR A 179 -35.48 9.34 -0.19
C THR A 179 -34.27 8.85 0.59
N ILE A 180 -33.07 9.11 0.05
CA ILE A 180 -31.81 8.91 0.75
C ILE A 180 -31.23 10.26 1.15
N THR A 181 -30.48 10.25 2.25
CA THR A 181 -29.77 11.45 2.75
C THR A 181 -28.34 11.08 3.10
N GLY A 182 -27.39 11.88 2.62
CA GLY A 182 -25.95 11.79 2.94
C GLY A 182 -25.66 12.42 4.30
N GLU A 183 -24.91 11.69 5.13
CA GLU A 183 -24.65 12.11 6.52
C GLU A 183 -23.69 13.30 6.59
N SER A 184 -22.68 13.34 5.74
CA SER A 184 -21.66 14.41 5.75
C SER A 184 -21.99 15.54 4.78
N SER A 185 -22.53 15.23 3.61
CA SER A 185 -22.84 16.24 2.60
C SER A 185 -24.19 16.94 2.82
N GLY A 186 -25.12 16.31 3.54
CA GLY A 186 -26.53 16.74 3.62
C GLY A 186 -27.26 16.61 2.29
N ALA A 187 -26.62 16.03 1.27
CA ALA A 187 -27.27 15.79 -0.01
C ALA A 187 -28.44 14.80 0.14
N SER A 188 -29.47 14.98 -0.67
CA SER A 188 -30.61 14.08 -0.67
C SER A 188 -31.08 13.80 -2.09
N GLY A 189 -31.83 12.71 -2.26
CA GLY A 189 -32.41 12.36 -3.55
C GLY A 189 -33.33 11.16 -3.44
N THR A 190 -34.15 10.93 -4.45
CA THR A 190 -35.08 9.80 -4.50
C THR A 190 -34.48 8.67 -5.30
N ILE A 191 -34.44 7.47 -4.74
CA ILE A 191 -33.98 6.26 -5.44
C ILE A 191 -34.92 5.94 -6.57
N GLY A 192 -34.36 5.79 -7.76
CA GLY A 192 -35.09 5.29 -8.93
C GLY A 192 -34.97 3.77 -9.07
N THR A 193 -34.22 3.35 -10.10
CA THR A 193 -33.98 1.92 -10.34
C THR A 193 -32.87 1.43 -9.43
N LEU A 194 -33.08 0.29 -8.79
CA LEU A 194 -32.08 -0.48 -8.06
C LEU A 194 -31.54 -1.58 -8.95
N THR A 195 -30.24 -1.76 -8.95
CA THR A 195 -29.55 -2.86 -9.63
C THR A 195 -28.73 -3.63 -8.61
N ASP A 196 -28.94 -4.92 -8.55
CA ASP A 196 -28.15 -5.79 -7.68
C ASP A 196 -26.71 -5.85 -8.18
N GLY A 197 -25.77 -5.90 -7.25
CA GLY A 197 -24.36 -6.11 -7.56
C GLY A 197 -24.06 -7.58 -7.86
N SER A 198 -22.83 -7.79 -8.31
CA SER A 198 -22.22 -9.11 -8.39
C SER A 198 -22.15 -9.79 -7.02
N ILE A 199 -21.83 -11.07 -6.99
CA ILE A 199 -21.73 -11.80 -5.71
C ILE A 199 -20.61 -11.24 -4.85
N ASN A 200 -20.93 -10.88 -3.61
CA ASN A 200 -19.95 -10.42 -2.63
C ASN A 200 -19.23 -11.61 -1.99
N ILE A 201 -17.95 -11.75 -2.29
CA ILE A 201 -17.08 -12.82 -1.80
C ILE A 201 -15.99 -12.30 -0.86
N THR A 202 -16.14 -11.13 -0.26
CA THR A 202 -15.18 -10.51 0.65
C THR A 202 -14.74 -11.48 1.76
N ASN A 203 -15.68 -12.23 2.30
CA ASN A 203 -15.41 -13.21 3.36
C ASN A 203 -14.50 -14.38 2.92
N SER A 204 -14.29 -14.58 1.64
CA SER A 204 -13.39 -15.61 1.10
C SER A 204 -11.91 -15.22 1.16
N TYR A 205 -11.61 -13.99 1.54
CA TYR A 205 -10.25 -13.48 1.57
C TYR A 205 -9.81 -13.06 2.97
N LEU A 206 -8.51 -13.16 3.18
CA LEU A 206 -7.77 -12.46 4.23
C LEU A 206 -7.13 -11.24 3.58
N PHE A 207 -7.18 -10.14 4.28
CA PHE A 207 -6.56 -8.90 3.85
C PHE A 207 -5.17 -8.76 4.47
N ASP A 208 -4.14 -8.61 3.63
CA ASP A 208 -2.79 -8.22 4.02
C ASP A 208 -2.58 -6.76 3.59
N SER A 209 -2.51 -5.86 4.55
CA SER A 209 -2.34 -4.43 4.32
C SER A 209 -0.97 -4.04 3.74
N GLY A 210 -0.05 -4.99 3.65
CA GLY A 210 1.32 -4.71 3.22
C GLY A 210 2.20 -4.07 4.31
N GLN A 211 1.71 -3.90 5.51
CA GLN A 211 2.53 -3.34 6.59
C GLN A 211 3.62 -4.34 7.02
N ARG A 212 4.87 -3.88 6.99
CA ARG A 212 6.06 -4.65 7.40
C ARG A 212 6.81 -3.87 8.48
N ASP A 213 7.70 -4.54 9.18
CA ASP A 213 8.45 -3.92 10.28
C ASP A 213 9.24 -2.69 9.82
N ASN A 214 9.77 -2.73 8.59
CA ASN A 214 10.69 -1.73 8.07
C ASN A 214 10.10 -0.84 6.99
N PHE A 215 8.98 -1.22 6.37
CA PHE A 215 8.40 -0.51 5.23
C PHE A 215 6.95 -0.88 4.98
N TYR A 216 6.28 -0.08 4.16
CA TYR A 216 4.96 -0.38 3.60
C TYR A 216 5.14 -1.10 2.26
N ASP A 217 4.78 -2.37 2.22
CA ASP A 217 4.74 -3.21 1.01
C ASP A 217 3.40 -3.05 0.28
N ILE A 218 3.33 -3.55 -0.94
CA ILE A 218 2.06 -3.62 -1.67
C ILE A 218 1.08 -4.53 -0.92
N ALA A 219 -0.11 -4.01 -0.69
CA ALA A 219 -1.20 -4.75 -0.07
C ALA A 219 -1.72 -5.87 -0.99
N ARG A 220 -2.26 -6.92 -0.41
CA ARG A 220 -2.74 -8.08 -1.15
C ARG A 220 -3.95 -8.74 -0.51
N LEU A 221 -4.71 -9.44 -1.32
CA LEU A 221 -5.74 -10.37 -0.89
C LEU A 221 -5.17 -11.78 -0.87
N VAL A 222 -5.38 -12.50 0.21
CA VAL A 222 -5.00 -13.91 0.32
C VAL A 222 -6.27 -14.74 0.47
N ARG A 223 -6.55 -15.61 -0.51
CA ARG A 223 -7.74 -16.47 -0.44
C ARG A 223 -7.63 -17.42 0.76
N LYS A 224 -8.69 -17.48 1.55
CA LYS A 224 -8.73 -18.38 2.73
C LYS A 224 -8.65 -19.85 2.29
N PRO A 225 -7.98 -20.70 3.08
CA PRO A 225 -8.02 -22.14 2.85
C PRO A 225 -9.47 -22.63 2.74
N HIS A 226 -9.70 -23.53 1.78
CA HIS A 226 -11.01 -24.12 1.48
C HIS A 226 -12.07 -23.18 0.88
N SER A 227 -11.77 -21.90 0.66
CA SER A 227 -12.65 -21.05 -0.13
C SER A 227 -12.52 -21.38 -1.61
N PRO A 228 -13.65 -21.48 -2.36
CA PRO A 228 -13.60 -21.74 -3.79
C PRO A 228 -12.87 -20.61 -4.52
N ALA A 229 -12.27 -20.93 -5.65
CA ALA A 229 -11.73 -19.91 -6.52
C ALA A 229 -12.88 -19.12 -7.16
N PRO A 230 -12.72 -17.81 -7.37
CA PRO A 230 -13.66 -17.04 -8.16
C PRO A 230 -13.81 -17.62 -9.57
N THR A 231 -15.00 -17.50 -10.14
CA THR A 231 -15.28 -18.00 -11.46
C THR A 231 -15.32 -16.92 -12.54
N GLY A 232 -15.38 -15.65 -12.10
CA GLY A 232 -15.45 -14.50 -12.97
C GLY A 232 -14.31 -13.50 -12.73
N ARG A 233 -14.55 -12.30 -13.24
CA ARG A 233 -13.70 -11.13 -12.98
C ARG A 233 -14.05 -10.54 -11.62
N LEU A 234 -13.06 -9.91 -10.98
CA LEU A 234 -13.28 -9.32 -9.67
C LEU A 234 -13.33 -7.80 -9.76
N LEU A 235 -14.15 -7.22 -8.88
CA LEU A 235 -14.09 -5.82 -8.48
C LEU A 235 -13.72 -5.76 -7.00
N VAL A 236 -12.56 -5.21 -6.70
CA VAL A 236 -12.06 -5.03 -5.33
C VAL A 236 -12.20 -3.57 -4.94
N ILE A 237 -12.77 -3.32 -3.77
CA ILE A 237 -12.97 -1.97 -3.23
C ILE A 237 -12.21 -1.88 -1.91
N TYR A 238 -11.39 -0.83 -1.79
CA TYR A 238 -10.54 -0.64 -0.61
C TYR A 238 -10.27 0.85 -0.34
N ASP A 239 -9.82 1.12 0.86
CA ASP A 239 -9.38 2.44 1.31
C ASP A 239 -7.87 2.43 1.56
N TYR A 240 -7.16 3.48 1.14
CA TYR A 240 -5.71 3.57 1.31
C TYR A 240 -5.25 4.97 1.67
N PHE A 241 -4.01 5.10 2.14
CA PHE A 241 -3.37 6.38 2.38
C PHE A 241 -2.41 6.75 1.25
N GLU A 242 -2.54 7.96 0.76
CA GLU A 242 -1.53 8.57 -0.10
C GLU A 242 -0.53 9.34 0.76
N HIS A 243 0.76 9.07 0.55
CA HIS A 243 1.82 9.70 1.32
C HIS A 243 2.27 11.01 0.68
N GLY A 244 2.33 12.07 1.48
CA GLY A 244 2.95 13.31 1.12
C GLY A 244 4.49 13.27 1.23
N ALA A 245 5.12 14.36 0.89
CA ALA A 245 6.56 14.55 1.10
C ALA A 245 6.89 14.74 2.59
N GLY A 246 8.06 14.34 3.01
CA GLY A 246 8.54 14.47 4.38
C GLY A 246 9.32 13.23 4.83
N ASP A 247 9.55 13.10 6.13
CA ASP A 247 10.49 12.12 6.68
C ASP A 247 9.83 11.09 7.60
N MET A 248 8.78 11.47 8.30
CA MET A 248 8.13 10.62 9.29
C MET A 248 6.63 10.89 9.37
N PHE A 249 5.89 9.94 9.90
CA PHE A 249 4.50 10.12 10.29
C PHE A 249 4.37 10.25 11.80
N THR A 250 3.42 11.06 12.23
CA THR A 250 2.98 11.24 13.61
C THR A 250 1.45 11.17 13.65
N VAL A 251 0.84 11.34 14.82
CA VAL A 251 -0.61 11.49 14.90
C VAL A 251 -1.12 12.63 14.03
N ASP A 252 -0.38 13.74 13.96
CA ASP A 252 -0.76 14.90 13.16
C ASP A 252 -0.67 14.65 11.64
N SER A 253 0.01 13.59 11.22
CA SER A 253 0.02 13.17 9.82
C SER A 253 -1.35 12.76 9.29
N TYR A 254 -2.26 12.41 10.19
CA TYR A 254 -3.63 11.96 9.88
C TYR A 254 -4.67 13.07 10.00
N VAL A 255 -4.27 14.33 10.20
CA VAL A 255 -5.16 15.47 10.51
C VAL A 255 -6.00 15.96 9.33
N ASP A 256 -5.50 15.85 8.11
CA ASP A 256 -6.31 16.15 6.91
C ASP A 256 -7.48 15.18 6.69
N ILE A 257 -7.62 14.26 7.61
CA ILE A 257 -8.62 13.22 7.65
C ILE A 257 -9.86 13.67 8.42
N ALA A 258 -9.86 14.84 8.99
CA ALA A 258 -10.85 15.35 9.95
C ALA A 258 -12.33 15.20 9.56
N ASN A 259 -12.61 14.90 8.28
CA ASN A 259 -13.97 14.62 7.81
C ASN A 259 -14.17 13.19 7.32
N GLN A 260 -13.14 12.32 7.43
CA GLN A 260 -13.16 10.99 6.81
C GLN A 260 -12.74 9.86 7.76
N MET A 261 -12.05 10.17 8.84
CA MET A 261 -11.52 9.21 9.80
C MET A 261 -11.35 9.85 11.17
N ASP A 262 -11.80 9.19 12.20
CA ASP A 262 -11.59 9.64 13.57
C ASP A 262 -10.23 9.16 14.11
N TYR A 263 -9.79 9.77 15.21
CA TYR A 263 -8.52 9.42 15.85
C TYR A 263 -8.43 7.94 16.23
N GLU A 264 -9.55 7.34 16.64
CA GLU A 264 -9.67 5.93 16.99
C GLU A 264 -9.53 4.99 15.80
N ASP A 265 -9.83 5.50 14.58
CA ASP A 265 -9.78 4.72 13.34
C ASP A 265 -8.36 4.63 12.76
N ILE A 266 -7.39 5.37 13.32
CA ILE A 266 -6.00 5.27 12.88
C ILE A 266 -5.51 3.84 13.07
N PRO A 267 -4.96 3.19 12.01
CA PRO A 267 -4.66 1.77 12.04
C PRO A 267 -3.71 1.35 13.16
N THR A 268 -3.92 0.16 13.66
CA THR A 268 -2.98 -0.53 14.54
C THR A 268 -2.06 -1.42 13.70
N TYR A 269 -0.79 -1.41 14.01
CA TYR A 269 0.19 -2.29 13.41
C TYR A 269 0.59 -3.40 14.38
N SER A 270 0.59 -4.63 13.89
CA SER A 270 1.10 -5.79 14.63
C SER A 270 2.45 -6.18 14.05
N ALA A 271 3.49 -6.19 14.89
CA ALA A 271 4.82 -6.60 14.45
C ALA A 271 4.80 -8.05 13.92
N THR A 272 5.45 -8.27 12.79
CA THR A 272 5.48 -9.58 12.14
C THR A 272 6.37 -10.59 12.84
N LYS A 273 7.31 -10.10 13.66
CA LYS A 273 8.18 -10.96 14.46
C LYS A 273 7.37 -11.63 15.55
N VAL A 274 7.35 -12.94 15.53
CA VAL A 274 6.68 -13.76 16.51
C VAL A 274 7.65 -14.01 17.68
N ASP A 275 7.14 -13.85 18.89
CA ASP A 275 7.85 -14.27 20.09
C ASP A 275 8.01 -15.79 20.06
N PRO A 276 9.25 -16.32 20.09
CA PRO A 276 9.49 -17.76 19.98
C PRO A 276 8.94 -18.56 21.18
N GLU A 277 8.72 -17.92 22.31
CA GLU A 277 8.21 -18.59 23.52
C GLU A 277 6.68 -18.66 23.54
N THR A 278 6.00 -17.62 23.06
CA THR A 278 4.54 -17.51 23.16
C THR A 278 3.80 -17.69 21.83
N ALA A 279 4.52 -17.74 20.72
CA ALA A 279 3.97 -17.73 19.35
C ALA A 279 3.04 -16.52 19.10
N SER A 280 3.14 -15.48 19.90
CA SER A 280 2.36 -14.25 19.78
C SER A 280 3.15 -13.19 19.01
N PRO A 281 2.48 -12.23 18.32
CA PRO A 281 3.16 -11.09 17.73
C PRO A 281 4.03 -10.38 18.78
N ALA A 282 5.23 -9.96 18.41
CA ALA A 282 6.19 -9.33 19.32
C ALA A 282 5.71 -7.96 19.85
N GLY A 283 4.66 -7.39 19.28
CA GLY A 283 4.05 -6.16 19.73
C GLY A 283 2.91 -5.72 18.84
N GLN A 284 2.01 -4.96 19.41
CA GLN A 284 0.93 -4.30 18.72
C GLN A 284 1.01 -2.81 19.03
N PHE A 285 1.01 -1.99 17.98
CA PHE A 285 1.24 -0.56 18.09
C PHE A 285 0.09 0.19 17.46
N GLN A 286 -0.46 1.15 18.19
CA GLN A 286 -1.33 2.17 17.61
C GLN A 286 -0.42 3.11 16.80
N LEU A 287 -0.61 3.23 15.51
CA LEU A 287 0.23 4.11 14.68
C LEU A 287 0.11 5.57 15.06
N ARG A 288 -1.00 5.95 15.67
CA ARG A 288 -1.23 7.29 16.24
C ARG A 288 -0.31 7.63 17.43
N ASP A 289 0.20 6.62 18.13
CA ASP A 289 1.02 6.80 19.35
C ASP A 289 2.52 6.63 19.07
N THR A 290 2.89 6.56 17.80
CA THR A 290 4.28 6.31 17.39
C THR A 290 4.77 7.35 16.40
N TYR A 291 6.10 7.47 16.32
CA TYR A 291 6.76 8.11 15.18
C TYR A 291 7.08 7.03 14.15
N ASP A 292 6.47 7.11 12.99
CA ASP A 292 6.63 6.11 11.94
C ASP A 292 7.56 6.63 10.83
N PHE A 293 8.74 6.04 10.75
CA PHE A 293 9.76 6.38 9.77
C PHE A 293 9.76 5.45 8.56
N ARG A 294 8.81 4.53 8.46
CA ARG A 294 8.77 3.59 7.34
C ARG A 294 8.48 4.32 6.03
N SER A 295 9.22 3.93 5.01
CA SER A 295 8.94 4.32 3.63
C SER A 295 7.97 3.33 2.98
N LYS A 296 7.43 3.67 1.84
CA LYS A 296 6.63 2.75 1.05
C LYS A 296 7.33 2.36 -0.23
N VAL A 297 7.02 1.17 -0.73
CA VAL A 297 7.33 0.79 -2.10
C VAL A 297 6.48 1.61 -3.08
N GLU A 298 6.96 1.76 -4.30
CA GLU A 298 6.19 2.42 -5.36
C GLU A 298 4.88 1.67 -5.63
N ASP A 299 3.82 2.44 -5.77
CA ASP A 299 2.53 1.92 -6.18
C ASP A 299 2.62 1.38 -7.63
N ILE A 300 1.97 0.24 -7.87
CA ILE A 300 2.03 -0.43 -9.16
C ILE A 300 0.77 -0.17 -9.97
N ALA A 301 -0.36 -0.18 -9.28
CA ALA A 301 -1.63 -0.01 -9.94
C ALA A 301 -1.71 1.37 -10.54
N GLY A 302 -2.26 1.40 -11.73
CA GLY A 302 -2.50 2.52 -12.61
C GLY A 302 -2.31 3.87 -11.96
N THR A 303 -1.53 4.65 -12.56
CA THR A 303 -0.99 5.95 -12.10
C THR A 303 -2.05 6.98 -11.72
N SER A 304 -3.34 6.64 -11.81
CA SER A 304 -4.39 7.58 -11.49
C SER A 304 -4.55 7.73 -9.98
N SER A 305 -4.03 8.82 -9.45
CA SER A 305 -4.41 9.35 -8.15
C SER A 305 -5.88 9.83 -8.12
N ILE A 306 -6.55 9.85 -9.27
CA ILE A 306 -7.92 10.31 -9.41
C ILE A 306 -8.85 9.21 -8.89
N LEU A 307 -9.53 9.49 -7.80
CA LEU A 307 -10.48 8.55 -7.16
C LEU A 307 -11.66 8.15 -8.07
N THR A 308 -11.92 8.91 -9.12
CA THR A 308 -13.00 8.66 -10.07
C THR A 308 -12.70 7.56 -11.08
N THR A 309 -11.42 7.20 -11.26
CA THR A 309 -11.04 6.15 -12.20
C THR A 309 -10.96 4.80 -11.50
N ILE A 310 -11.40 3.77 -12.21
CA ILE A 310 -11.22 2.38 -11.81
C ILE A 310 -9.88 1.94 -12.36
N ASP A 311 -8.98 1.50 -11.48
CA ASP A 311 -7.74 0.85 -11.92
C ASP A 311 -8.07 -0.56 -12.41
N GLU A 312 -7.30 -1.04 -13.35
CA GLU A 312 -7.47 -2.37 -13.91
C GLU A 312 -6.12 -3.10 -13.97
N ILE A 313 -6.11 -4.32 -13.49
CA ILE A 313 -4.98 -5.23 -13.68
C ILE A 313 -5.23 -5.98 -14.98
N THR A 314 -4.45 -5.65 -16.02
CA THR A 314 -4.52 -6.28 -17.32
C THR A 314 -3.15 -6.74 -17.76
N GLY A 315 -3.03 -7.98 -18.22
CA GLY A 315 -1.84 -8.51 -18.87
C GLY A 315 -0.55 -8.30 -18.07
N ASN A 316 0.52 -8.02 -18.77
CA ASN A 316 1.87 -7.85 -18.20
C ASN A 316 2.13 -6.49 -17.56
N SER A 317 1.14 -5.61 -17.50
CA SER A 317 1.32 -4.27 -16.91
C SER A 317 1.47 -4.29 -15.39
N PHE A 318 1.28 -5.45 -14.78
CA PHE A 318 1.22 -5.62 -13.34
C PHE A 318 1.79 -6.96 -12.91
N ASP A 319 3.09 -7.02 -12.68
CA ASP A 319 3.76 -8.24 -12.22
C ASP A 319 4.30 -8.04 -10.80
N PHE A 320 3.48 -8.45 -9.82
CA PHE A 320 3.79 -8.26 -8.42
C PHE A 320 4.92 -9.18 -7.93
N PHE A 321 4.96 -10.43 -8.39
CA PHE A 321 5.89 -11.41 -7.84
C PHE A 321 7.29 -11.29 -8.41
N SER A 322 7.43 -11.02 -9.69
CA SER A 322 8.74 -10.82 -10.31
C SER A 322 9.49 -9.64 -9.72
N ARG A 323 8.78 -8.65 -9.21
CA ARG A 323 9.37 -7.50 -8.54
C ARG A 323 10.10 -7.80 -7.27
N GLN A 324 9.63 -8.76 -6.51
CA GLN A 324 10.20 -9.11 -5.20
C GLN A 324 11.37 -10.08 -5.32
N TYR A 325 11.36 -10.93 -6.34
CA TYR A 325 12.21 -12.11 -6.36
C TYR A 325 13.03 -12.27 -7.64
N ASP A 326 12.70 -11.54 -8.69
CA ASP A 326 13.43 -11.65 -9.93
C ASP A 326 14.77 -10.90 -9.86
N GLY A 327 15.86 -11.64 -10.02
CA GLY A 327 17.22 -11.11 -10.10
C GLY A 327 17.62 -10.64 -11.50
N THR A 328 16.77 -10.74 -12.50
CA THR A 328 17.16 -10.65 -13.92
C THR A 328 17.14 -9.22 -14.51
N GLY A 329 16.67 -8.22 -13.77
CA GLY A 329 16.84 -6.84 -14.19
C GLY A 329 15.81 -6.31 -15.18
N ALA A 330 14.62 -6.90 -15.25
CA ALA A 330 13.50 -6.24 -15.90
C ALA A 330 13.14 -4.96 -15.11
N SER A 331 13.00 -3.83 -15.78
CA SER A 331 12.88 -2.52 -15.15
C SER A 331 11.73 -2.41 -14.12
N ILE A 332 10.67 -3.15 -14.31
CA ILE A 332 9.55 -3.22 -13.37
C ILE A 332 9.91 -4.05 -12.14
N SER A 333 10.65 -5.12 -12.30
CA SER A 333 11.06 -5.99 -11.19
C SER A 333 12.07 -5.33 -10.25
N ASP A 334 12.70 -4.25 -10.67
CA ASP A 334 13.69 -3.55 -9.86
C ASP A 334 13.05 -2.62 -8.83
N PHE A 335 11.80 -2.24 -8.99
CA PHE A 335 11.12 -1.32 -8.08
C PHE A 335 11.00 -1.80 -6.64
N CYS A 336 10.85 -3.08 -6.44
CA CYS A 336 10.62 -3.63 -5.11
C CYS A 336 11.80 -4.43 -4.57
N LYS A 337 12.96 -4.36 -5.22
CA LYS A 337 14.17 -5.03 -4.74
C LYS A 337 14.90 -4.17 -3.72
N PRO A 338 15.26 -4.72 -2.56
CA PRO A 338 16.21 -4.06 -1.68
C PRO A 338 17.49 -3.74 -2.46
N GLY A 339 17.95 -2.51 -2.39
CA GLY A 339 19.17 -2.08 -3.06
C GLY A 339 18.99 -1.49 -4.46
N SER A 340 17.80 -1.43 -5.03
CA SER A 340 17.57 -0.68 -6.25
C SER A 340 17.51 0.83 -5.97
N THR A 341 17.85 1.64 -6.97
CA THR A 341 17.79 3.11 -6.83
C THR A 341 16.37 3.64 -6.60
N ILE A 342 15.36 2.92 -7.06
CA ILE A 342 13.96 3.28 -6.88
C ILE A 342 13.49 2.94 -5.47
N GLN A 343 14.15 2.01 -4.81
CA GLN A 343 13.90 1.60 -3.43
C GLN A 343 14.84 2.29 -2.44
N SER A 344 15.45 3.39 -2.80
CA SER A 344 16.28 4.16 -1.90
C SER A 344 15.58 4.49 -0.59
N ASP A 345 14.28 4.70 -0.63
CA ASP A 345 13.47 4.92 0.56
C ASP A 345 13.37 3.69 1.46
N LEU A 346 13.36 2.47 0.90
CA LEU A 346 13.39 1.25 1.69
C LEU A 346 14.73 1.05 2.38
N GLU A 347 15.81 1.30 1.68
CA GLU A 347 17.17 1.25 2.25
C GLU A 347 17.35 2.25 3.36
N TYR A 348 16.68 3.38 3.26
CA TYR A 348 16.73 4.43 4.25
C TYR A 348 16.31 3.94 5.64
N TYR A 349 15.36 3.01 5.73
CA TYR A 349 14.84 2.50 6.99
C TYR A 349 15.40 1.14 7.41
N LEU A 350 16.00 0.39 6.49
CA LEU A 350 16.61 -0.90 6.80
C LEU A 350 17.77 -0.72 7.77
N GLY A 351 17.62 -1.27 8.96
CA GLY A 351 18.66 -1.25 10.00
C GLY A 351 18.81 0.09 10.73
N LYS A 352 17.95 1.07 10.51
CA LYS A 352 18.02 2.34 11.23
C LYS A 352 17.64 2.21 12.70
N ARG A 353 18.45 2.83 13.52
CA ARG A 353 18.05 3.24 14.87
C ARG A 353 17.64 4.71 14.80
N ALA A 354 16.36 4.99 15.01
CA ALA A 354 15.91 6.36 15.22
C ALA A 354 16.08 6.72 16.70
N ALA A 355 16.79 7.79 16.99
CA ALA A 355 16.77 8.43 18.28
C ALA A 355 16.11 9.80 18.11
N ILE A 356 15.10 10.06 18.87
CA ILE A 356 14.48 11.39 18.99
C ILE A 356 15.15 12.03 20.20
N VAL A 357 15.80 13.15 19.98
CA VAL A 357 16.45 13.95 21.03
C VAL A 357 15.60 15.20 21.26
#